data_57ef9349677ee680c28822c575955f8d
#
_entry.id   57ef9349677ee680c28822c575955f8d
#
_cell.length_a   1.000
_cell.length_b   1.000
_cell.length_c   1.000
_cell.angle_alpha   90.00
_cell.angle_beta   90.00
_cell.angle_gamma   90.00
#
_symmetry.space_group_name_H-M   'P 1'
#
loop_
_entity.id
_entity.type
_entity.pdbx_description
1 polymer ?
#
loop_
_entity_poly.entity_id
_entity_poly.type
_entity_poly.pdbx_seq_one_letter_code
_entity_poly.pdbx_strand_id
1 'polypeptide(L)'
;MKHPYFHVHLLGPVGGPLSSRFDDVADALALLPRLFFEPDGSLVWVGQDWQIDGMIYDRDGILQYADLKGHAPRGTWRTLVERIAAPGLRHQGPKHPLPSEAAASETDVSIFEPAAGILHDLQNFEKQVWG
;
A
#
# COMPACT_ATOMS: atom_id res chain seq x y z
N MET A 1 -12.09 11.48 16.49
CA MET A 1 -11.38 10.76 15.45
C MET A 1 -10.48 11.65 14.65
N LYS A 2 -9.23 11.35 14.61
CA LYS A 2 -8.26 12.25 13.98
C LYS A 2 -8.04 11.98 12.52
N HIS A 3 -8.20 10.75 12.12
CA HIS A 3 -7.90 10.37 10.74
C HIS A 3 -9.07 9.60 10.17
N PRO A 4 -9.32 9.78 8.88
CA PRO A 4 -10.48 9.11 8.27
C PRO A 4 -10.29 7.61 8.21
N TYR A 5 -11.40 6.91 8.23
CA TYR A 5 -11.42 5.47 8.10
C TYR A 5 -11.50 5.07 6.64
N PHE A 6 -10.82 3.98 6.31
CA PHE A 6 -10.92 3.42 4.96
C PHE A 6 -10.90 1.89 5.04
N HIS A 7 -11.48 1.27 4.04
CA HIS A 7 -11.37 -0.17 3.84
C HIS A 7 -11.35 -0.40 2.35
N VAL A 8 -10.21 -0.85 1.84
CA VAL A 8 -10.00 -0.95 0.40
C VAL A 8 -9.21 -2.18 0.04
N HIS A 9 -9.29 -2.54 -1.24
CA HIS A 9 -8.34 -3.50 -1.83
C HIS A 9 -7.39 -2.70 -2.71
N LEU A 10 -6.11 -2.84 -2.43
CA LEU A 10 -5.06 -2.22 -3.24
C LEU A 10 -4.73 -3.18 -4.37
N LEU A 11 -4.87 -2.71 -5.59
CA LEU A 11 -4.65 -3.51 -6.79
C LEU A 11 -3.61 -2.85 -7.68
N GLY A 12 -3.16 -3.56 -8.68
CA GLY A 12 -2.29 -2.98 -9.69
C GLY A 12 -3.05 -2.11 -10.67
N PRO A 13 -2.41 -1.73 -11.78
CA PRO A 13 -3.06 -0.84 -12.74
C PRO A 13 -4.36 -1.43 -13.27
N VAL A 14 -5.36 -0.60 -13.35
CA VAL A 14 -6.68 -0.93 -13.92
C VAL A 14 -7.28 -2.18 -13.27
N GLY A 15 -7.06 -2.31 -11.96
CA GLY A 15 -7.66 -3.43 -11.23
C GLY A 15 -6.97 -4.76 -11.41
N GLY A 16 -5.82 -4.79 -12.06
CA GLY A 16 -5.06 -6.02 -12.25
C GLY A 16 -4.21 -6.36 -11.03
N PRO A 17 -3.37 -7.38 -11.15
CA PRO A 17 -2.53 -7.78 -10.02
C PRO A 17 -1.46 -6.75 -9.71
N LEU A 18 -1.05 -6.72 -8.44
CA LEU A 18 0.02 -5.82 -8.01
C LEU A 18 1.36 -6.18 -8.62
N SER A 19 1.63 -7.47 -8.75
CA SER A 19 2.82 -7.99 -9.42
C SER A 19 4.11 -7.86 -8.62
N SER A 20 4.08 -7.28 -7.43
CA SER A 20 5.26 -7.27 -6.56
C SER A 20 5.54 -8.68 -6.07
N ARG A 21 6.80 -8.93 -5.70
CA ARG A 21 7.15 -10.23 -5.12
C ARG A 21 6.88 -10.20 -3.63
N PHE A 22 6.27 -11.26 -3.13
CA PHE A 22 5.94 -11.36 -1.72
C PHE A 22 7.18 -11.12 -0.84
N ASP A 23 8.31 -11.74 -1.19
CA ASP A 23 9.51 -11.62 -0.36
C ASP A 23 10.03 -10.18 -0.33
N ASP A 24 9.95 -9.48 -1.45
CA ASP A 24 10.40 -8.09 -1.51
C ASP A 24 9.51 -7.20 -0.67
N VAL A 25 8.22 -7.46 -0.70
CA VAL A 25 7.26 -6.69 0.10
C VAL A 25 7.51 -6.96 1.59
N ALA A 26 7.71 -8.22 1.94
CA ALA A 26 7.99 -8.57 3.34
C ALA A 26 9.22 -7.83 3.85
N ASP A 27 10.28 -7.77 3.04
CA ASP A 27 11.49 -7.06 3.42
C ASP A 27 11.24 -5.57 3.56
N ALA A 28 10.48 -4.98 2.62
CA ALA A 28 10.19 -3.56 2.67
C ALA A 28 9.33 -3.20 3.88
N LEU A 29 8.37 -4.04 4.22
CA LEU A 29 7.52 -3.78 5.39
C LEU A 29 8.29 -3.94 6.69
N ALA A 30 9.25 -4.86 6.72
CA ALA A 30 10.04 -5.07 7.92
C ALA A 30 10.87 -3.85 8.31
N LEU A 31 11.08 -2.91 7.40
CA LEU A 31 11.82 -1.70 7.69
C LEU A 31 10.97 -0.64 8.37
N LEU A 32 9.66 -0.82 8.43
CA LEU A 32 8.79 0.18 9.02
C LEU A 32 8.66 -0.06 10.52
N PRO A 33 8.89 0.97 11.34
CA PRO A 33 8.80 0.80 12.79
C PRO A 33 7.37 0.55 13.20
N ARG A 34 7.20 -0.38 14.12
CA ARG A 34 5.91 -0.72 14.72
C ARG A 34 4.94 -1.36 13.72
N LEU A 35 5.48 -1.92 12.65
CA LEU A 35 4.71 -2.74 11.75
C LEU A 35 5.00 -4.20 12.06
N PHE A 36 3.93 -4.97 12.26
CA PHE A 36 4.03 -6.40 12.57
C PHE A 36 3.51 -7.18 11.37
N PHE A 37 4.36 -8.00 10.79
CA PHE A 37 4.04 -8.73 9.58
C PHE A 37 4.22 -10.23 9.81
N GLU A 38 3.22 -11.00 9.44
CA GLU A 38 3.23 -12.44 9.63
C GLU A 38 3.48 -13.17 8.32
N PRO A 39 4.03 -14.39 8.38
CA PRO A 39 4.29 -15.14 7.15
C PRO A 39 3.07 -15.44 6.30
N ASP A 40 1.88 -15.41 6.89
CA ASP A 40 0.65 -15.65 6.13
C ASP A 40 0.18 -14.42 5.36
N GLY A 41 0.89 -13.30 5.49
CA GLY A 41 0.55 -12.08 4.78
C GLY A 41 -0.20 -11.06 5.59
N SER A 42 -0.57 -11.37 6.84
CA SER A 42 -1.28 -10.40 7.66
C SER A 42 -0.33 -9.37 8.21
N LEU A 43 -0.83 -8.15 8.37
CA LEU A 43 -0.03 -7.07 8.92
C LEU A 43 -0.86 -6.14 9.79
N VAL A 44 -0.18 -5.53 10.77
CA VAL A 44 -0.76 -4.47 11.59
C VAL A 44 0.32 -3.40 11.73
N TRP A 45 -0.01 -2.16 11.38
CA TRP A 45 0.93 -1.06 11.49
C TRP A 45 0.33 -0.01 12.40
N VAL A 46 1.00 0.26 13.51
CA VAL A 46 0.44 1.05 14.60
C VAL A 46 1.21 2.34 14.80
N GLY A 47 0.49 3.45 14.86
CA GLY A 47 1.07 4.73 15.22
C GLY A 47 0.47 5.20 16.53
N GLN A 48 0.77 6.45 16.88
CA GLN A 48 0.30 6.99 18.16
C GLN A 48 -1.21 7.15 18.16
N ASP A 49 -1.79 7.61 17.08
CA ASP A 49 -3.23 7.83 16.99
C ASP A 49 -3.81 7.29 15.69
N TRP A 50 -3.18 6.25 15.14
CA TRP A 50 -3.66 5.64 13.92
C TRP A 50 -3.26 4.17 13.89
N GLN A 51 -3.94 3.41 13.05
CA GLN A 51 -3.65 1.99 12.89
C GLN A 51 -4.17 1.53 11.53
N ILE A 52 -3.39 0.72 10.85
CA ILE A 52 -3.80 0.07 9.62
C ILE A 52 -3.64 -1.42 9.78
N ASP A 53 -4.70 -2.17 9.53
CA ASP A 53 -4.69 -3.62 9.50
C ASP A 53 -4.74 -4.05 8.06
N GLY A 54 -4.05 -5.13 7.74
CA GLY A 54 -4.08 -5.57 6.36
C GLY A 54 -3.73 -7.01 6.17
N MET A 55 -3.92 -7.46 4.92
CA MET A 55 -3.59 -8.80 4.49
C MET A 55 -3.17 -8.72 3.06
N ILE A 56 -1.99 -9.26 2.73
CA ILE A 56 -1.58 -9.32 1.34
C ILE A 56 -1.78 -10.72 0.82
N TYR A 57 -2.25 -10.80 -0.41
CA TYR A 57 -2.59 -12.08 -1.05
C TYR A 57 -1.70 -12.28 -2.26
N ASP A 58 -1.05 -13.44 -2.31
CA ASP A 58 -0.15 -13.75 -3.41
C ASP A 58 -0.58 -15.03 -4.13
N ARG A 59 -0.06 -15.18 -5.33
CA ARG A 59 -0.14 -16.43 -6.06
C ARG A 59 1.27 -16.79 -6.47
N ASP A 60 1.77 -17.89 -5.96
CA ASP A 60 3.12 -18.37 -6.27
C ASP A 60 4.18 -17.29 -6.01
N GLY A 61 4.00 -16.53 -4.92
CA GLY A 61 4.97 -15.52 -4.54
C GLY A 61 4.80 -14.19 -5.22
N ILE A 62 3.78 -14.01 -6.04
CA ILE A 62 3.52 -12.74 -6.74
C ILE A 62 2.23 -12.15 -6.20
N LEU A 63 2.31 -10.94 -5.70
CA LEU A 63 1.16 -10.28 -5.09
C LEU A 63 0.04 -10.06 -6.08
N GLN A 64 -1.16 -10.37 -5.65
CA GLN A 64 -2.36 -10.11 -6.42
C GLN A 64 -3.04 -8.84 -5.94
N TYR A 65 -3.28 -8.75 -4.64
CA TYR A 65 -3.86 -7.54 -4.07
C TYR A 65 -3.61 -7.52 -2.57
N ALA A 66 -3.92 -6.39 -1.94
CA ALA A 66 -3.84 -6.24 -0.50
C ALA A 66 -5.16 -5.68 0.02
N ASP A 67 -5.65 -6.25 1.11
CA ASP A 67 -6.85 -5.76 1.79
C ASP A 67 -6.36 -4.89 2.95
N LEU A 68 -6.71 -3.60 2.94
CA LEU A 68 -6.21 -2.65 3.92
C LEU A 68 -7.37 -1.88 4.53
N LYS A 69 -7.36 -1.78 5.85
CA LYS A 69 -8.40 -1.01 6.54
C LYS A 69 -7.83 -0.35 7.77
N GLY A 70 -8.39 0.77 8.12
CA GLY A 70 -7.98 1.47 9.32
C GLY A 70 -8.17 2.96 9.23
N HIS A 71 -7.47 3.66 10.12
CA HIS A 71 -7.46 5.12 10.19
C HIS A 71 -6.01 5.56 10.16
N ALA A 72 -5.65 6.48 9.29
CA ALA A 72 -4.27 6.91 9.20
C ALA A 72 -4.16 8.23 8.45
N PRO A 73 -3.07 8.97 8.67
CA PRO A 73 -2.79 10.14 7.84
C PRO A 73 -2.46 9.73 6.41
N ARG A 74 -2.65 10.67 5.50
CA ARG A 74 -2.39 10.42 4.09
C ARG A 74 -0.95 9.96 3.83
N GLY A 75 0.02 10.60 4.49
CA GLY A 75 1.43 10.22 4.29
C GLY A 75 1.73 8.80 4.72
N THR A 76 1.13 8.36 5.82
CA THR A 76 1.28 6.99 6.28
C THR A 76 0.68 6.01 5.28
N TRP A 77 -0.52 6.33 4.80
CA TRP A 77 -1.17 5.54 3.77
C TRP A 77 -0.29 5.40 2.53
N ARG A 78 0.23 6.54 2.07
CA ARG A 78 1.04 6.55 0.86
C ARG A 78 2.31 5.72 1.04
N THR A 79 2.95 5.81 2.20
CA THR A 79 4.13 5.00 2.50
C THR A 79 3.81 3.52 2.38
N LEU A 80 2.70 3.10 2.95
CA LEU A 80 2.32 1.69 2.89
C LEU A 80 2.05 1.24 1.46
N VAL A 81 1.34 2.06 0.68
CA VAL A 81 1.08 1.75 -0.71
C VAL A 81 2.39 1.55 -1.48
N GLU A 82 3.34 2.46 -1.27
CA GLU A 82 4.62 2.36 -1.98
C GLU A 82 5.39 1.12 -1.59
N ARG A 83 5.39 0.76 -0.31
CA ARG A 83 6.12 -0.43 0.14
C ARG A 83 5.52 -1.70 -0.41
N ILE A 84 4.22 -1.72 -0.60
CA ILE A 84 3.55 -2.90 -1.16
C ILE A 84 3.67 -2.94 -2.69
N ALA A 85 3.46 -1.81 -3.34
CA ALA A 85 3.39 -1.80 -4.80
C ALA A 85 4.76 -1.68 -5.46
N ALA A 86 5.72 -1.02 -4.81
CA ALA A 86 7.03 -0.78 -5.40
C ALA A 86 8.14 -0.98 -4.37
N PRO A 87 8.26 -2.17 -3.78
CA PRO A 87 9.23 -2.38 -2.71
C PRO A 87 10.68 -2.24 -3.16
N GLY A 88 10.98 -2.62 -4.41
CA GLY A 88 12.34 -2.52 -4.91
C GLY A 88 12.83 -1.10 -5.03
N LEU A 89 11.95 -0.19 -5.38
CA LEU A 89 12.31 1.20 -5.50
C LEU A 89 12.80 1.75 -4.18
N ARG A 90 12.10 1.42 -3.10
CA ARG A 90 12.50 1.89 -1.77
C ARG A 90 13.87 1.36 -1.36
N HIS A 91 14.14 0.11 -1.70
CA HIS A 91 15.42 -0.48 -1.34
C HIS A 91 16.58 0.15 -2.08
N GLN A 92 16.35 0.64 -3.29
CA GLN A 92 17.39 1.29 -4.03
C GLN A 92 17.68 2.67 -3.50
N GLY A 93 16.70 3.29 -2.88
CA GLY A 93 16.90 4.47 -2.10
C GLY A 93 17.53 5.62 -2.84
N PRO A 94 18.42 6.33 -2.16
CA PRO A 94 18.90 7.62 -2.65
C PRO A 94 19.75 7.57 -3.89
N LYS A 95 20.20 6.39 -4.27
CA LYS A 95 21.01 6.33 -5.47
C LYS A 95 20.21 6.52 -6.72
N HIS A 96 18.94 6.45 -6.63
CA HIS A 96 18.10 6.53 -7.78
C HIS A 96 18.04 7.95 -8.29
N PRO A 97 18.38 8.20 -9.53
CA PRO A 97 18.62 9.55 -9.98
C PRO A 97 17.39 10.34 -10.38
N LEU A 98 16.29 9.72 -10.71
CA LEU A 98 15.17 10.48 -11.26
C LEU A 98 13.93 10.31 -10.48
N PRO A 99 13.87 10.98 -9.36
CA PRO A 99 12.80 10.71 -8.41
C PRO A 99 11.42 11.07 -8.88
N SER A 100 11.27 12.19 -9.56
CA SER A 100 9.90 12.64 -9.76
C SER A 100 9.17 11.81 -10.81
N GLU A 101 9.80 11.54 -11.90
CA GLU A 101 9.15 10.78 -12.94
C GLU A 101 9.03 9.31 -12.56
N ALA A 102 10.07 8.79 -11.98
CA ALA A 102 10.04 7.41 -11.55
C ALA A 102 8.97 7.18 -10.51
N ALA A 103 8.85 8.12 -9.58
CA ALA A 103 7.85 7.98 -8.53
C ALA A 103 6.44 7.97 -9.11
N ALA A 104 6.19 8.78 -10.11
CA ALA A 104 4.86 8.83 -10.69
C ALA A 104 4.48 7.51 -11.33
N SER A 105 5.41 6.86 -12.00
CA SER A 105 5.07 5.59 -12.62
C SER A 105 5.11 4.44 -11.64
N GLU A 106 5.87 4.56 -10.56
CA GLU A 106 6.00 3.46 -9.61
C GLU A 106 4.76 3.22 -8.79
N THR A 107 3.93 4.23 -8.64
CA THR A 107 2.74 4.07 -7.82
C THR A 107 1.48 4.02 -8.66
N ASP A 108 1.55 3.38 -9.81
CA ASP A 108 0.41 3.22 -10.67
C ASP A 108 -0.44 2.06 -10.16
N VAL A 109 -1.33 2.35 -9.24
CA VAL A 109 -2.17 1.36 -8.60
C VAL A 109 -3.63 1.77 -8.70
N SER A 110 -4.51 0.83 -8.40
CA SER A 110 -5.95 1.08 -8.31
C SER A 110 -6.42 0.77 -6.91
N ILE A 111 -7.47 1.45 -6.51
CA ILE A 111 -8.05 1.28 -5.19
C ILE A 111 -9.51 0.86 -5.36
N PHE A 112 -9.85 -0.34 -4.91
CA PHE A 112 -11.22 -0.81 -4.97
C PHE A 112 -11.87 -0.67 -3.60
N GLU A 113 -13.02 -0.01 -3.56
CA GLU A 113 -13.79 0.10 -2.33
C GLU A 113 -14.87 -0.97 -2.32
N PRO A 114 -14.72 -2.05 -1.54
CA PRO A 114 -15.73 -3.13 -1.56
C PRO A 114 -17.10 -2.67 -1.13
N ALA A 115 -17.17 -1.75 -0.16
CA ALA A 115 -18.46 -1.30 0.33
C ALA A 115 -19.26 -0.55 -0.74
N ALA A 116 -18.58 0.17 -1.62
CA ALA A 116 -19.23 0.93 -2.68
C ALA A 116 -19.21 0.24 -4.03
N GLY A 117 -18.32 -0.75 -4.19
CA GLY A 117 -18.17 -1.44 -5.47
C GLY A 117 -17.54 -0.58 -6.54
N ILE A 118 -16.68 0.36 -6.16
CA ILE A 118 -16.10 1.33 -7.08
C ILE A 118 -14.59 1.20 -7.11
N LEU A 119 -14.04 1.27 -8.32
CA LEU A 119 -12.60 1.27 -8.53
C LEU A 119 -12.14 2.70 -8.80
N HIS A 120 -11.14 3.15 -8.03
CA HIS A 120 -10.57 4.49 -8.14
C HIS A 120 -9.12 4.41 -8.55
N ASP A 121 -8.59 5.48 -9.17
CA ASP A 121 -7.15 5.60 -9.20
C ASP A 121 -6.68 6.16 -7.84
N LEU A 122 -5.39 6.09 -7.62
CA LEU A 122 -4.83 6.44 -6.32
C LEU A 122 -5.12 7.89 -5.95
N GLN A 123 -4.92 8.81 -6.88
CA GLN A 123 -5.11 10.22 -6.59
C GLN A 123 -6.55 10.56 -6.27
N ASN A 124 -7.47 10.02 -7.04
CA ASN A 124 -8.88 10.28 -6.79
C ASN A 124 -9.33 9.70 -5.45
N PHE A 125 -8.85 8.51 -5.12
CA PHE A 125 -9.17 7.93 -3.83
C PHE A 125 -8.63 8.80 -2.70
N GLU A 126 -7.38 9.22 -2.79
CA GLU A 126 -6.80 10.04 -1.74
C GLU A 126 -7.51 11.37 -1.58
N LYS A 127 -7.91 11.96 -2.69
CA LYS A 127 -8.63 13.21 -2.64
C LYS A 127 -9.99 13.05 -1.97
N GLN A 128 -10.64 11.95 -2.23
CA GLN A 128 -11.94 11.66 -1.63
C GLN A 128 -11.84 11.48 -0.12
N VAL A 129 -10.81 10.81 0.34
CA VAL A 129 -10.67 10.45 1.76
C VAL A 129 -10.05 11.57 2.56
N TRP A 130 -8.99 12.16 2.05
CA TRP A 130 -8.22 13.17 2.81
C TRP A 130 -8.40 14.60 2.29
N GLY A 131 -9.05 14.76 1.19
CA GLY A 131 -9.30 16.08 0.62
C GLY A 131 -8.19 16.56 -0.30
#